data_a36e83784ecdd9db19a4a64aacd6bcbb
#
_entry.id   a36e83784ecdd9db19a4a64aacd6bcbb
#
_cell.length_a   1.000
_cell.length_b   1.000
_cell.length_c   1.000
_cell.angle_alpha   90.00
_cell.angle_beta   90.00
_cell.angle_gamma   90.00
#
_symmetry.space_group_name_H-M   'P 1'
#
loop_
_entity.id
_entity.type
_entity.pdbx_description
1 polymer ?
#
loop_
_entity_poly.entity_id
_entity_poly.type
_entity_poly.pdbx_seq_one_letter_code
_entity_poly.pdbx_strand_id
1 'polypeptide(L)'
;TPQAFTPITGSKNEGWGLLKKIYDGGWRNVNTTDNYLSVFATLAYSLKNRYVVNANIRNDASNRFGQDANHRIDPTYSFGFSWRASEEDFMKKYVKWITTLNFRGTYGIQGNAVTRISPDLILNQGKVANLYNRYQSTISQIPNPNLSWERTKSWNFGVDLELFSMFYMNLE
;
A
#
# COMPACT_ATOMS: atom_id res chain seq x y z
N THR A 1 -8.32 -22.49 -3.57
CA THR A 1 -8.55 -23.95 -3.59
C THR A 1 -10.05 -24.19 -3.62
N PRO A 2 -10.60 -24.87 -4.64
CA PRO A 2 -12.00 -25.23 -4.66
C PRO A 2 -12.28 -26.11 -3.44
N GLN A 3 -13.22 -25.70 -2.60
CA GLN A 3 -13.67 -26.54 -1.50
C GLN A 3 -14.27 -27.81 -2.11
N ALA A 4 -13.71 -28.93 -1.72
CA ALA A 4 -14.15 -30.24 -2.17
C ALA A 4 -15.67 -30.41 -1.87
N PHE A 5 -16.40 -30.78 -2.89
CA PHE A 5 -17.78 -31.20 -2.77
C PHE A 5 -17.82 -32.43 -1.88
N THR A 6 -18.32 -32.32 -0.66
CA THR A 6 -18.53 -33.46 0.20
C THR A 6 -19.70 -34.26 -0.35
N PRO A 7 -19.50 -35.54 -0.73
CA PRO A 7 -20.58 -36.36 -1.26
C PRO A 7 -21.67 -36.47 -0.17
N ILE A 8 -22.92 -36.39 -0.58
CA ILE A 8 -24.08 -36.59 0.29
C ILE A 8 -24.13 -38.08 0.67
N THR A 9 -23.49 -38.41 1.79
CA THR A 9 -23.55 -39.75 2.40
C THR A 9 -24.43 -39.66 3.63
N GLY A 10 -25.71 -39.54 3.43
CA GLY A 10 -26.65 -39.42 4.55
C GLY A 10 -28.07 -39.87 4.19
N SER A 11 -28.95 -39.90 5.18
CA SER A 11 -30.35 -40.21 4.98
C SER A 11 -30.99 -39.22 4.00
N LYS A 12 -32.11 -39.65 3.33
CA LYS A 12 -32.86 -38.79 2.39
C LYS A 12 -33.15 -37.39 2.98
N ASN A 13 -33.34 -37.29 4.28
CA ASN A 13 -33.63 -36.01 4.97
C ASN A 13 -32.41 -35.06 5.05
N GLU A 14 -31.21 -35.59 5.16
CA GLU A 14 -29.98 -34.75 5.16
C GLU A 14 -29.67 -34.22 3.76
N GLY A 15 -29.92 -35.03 2.72
CA GLY A 15 -29.77 -34.60 1.33
C GLY A 15 -30.70 -33.43 0.99
N TRP A 16 -31.94 -33.47 1.41
CA TRP A 16 -32.88 -32.37 1.23
C TRP A 16 -32.50 -31.14 2.02
N GLY A 17 -31.95 -31.27 3.23
CA GLY A 17 -31.46 -30.17 4.03
C GLY A 17 -30.28 -29.45 3.37
N LEU A 18 -29.37 -30.20 2.75
CA LEU A 18 -28.24 -29.64 2.01
C LEU A 18 -28.68 -28.92 0.74
N LEU A 19 -29.55 -29.57 -0.06
CA LEU A 19 -30.12 -28.96 -1.26
C LEU A 19 -30.91 -27.68 -0.95
N LYS A 20 -31.66 -27.68 0.16
CA LYS A 20 -32.38 -26.50 0.63
C LYS A 20 -31.40 -25.36 1.00
N LYS A 21 -30.29 -25.65 1.69
CA LYS A 21 -29.25 -24.65 2.01
C LYS A 21 -28.63 -24.09 0.75
N ILE A 22 -28.33 -24.91 -0.26
CA ILE A 22 -27.84 -24.48 -1.56
C ILE A 22 -28.87 -23.61 -2.27
N TYR A 23 -30.13 -24.03 -2.31
CA TYR A 23 -31.24 -23.31 -2.92
C TYR A 23 -31.51 -21.96 -2.24
N ASP A 24 -31.46 -21.92 -0.89
CA ASP A 24 -31.66 -20.72 -0.08
C ASP A 24 -30.43 -19.76 -0.13
N GLY A 25 -29.44 -20.04 -0.98
CA GLY A 25 -28.24 -19.19 -1.15
C GLY A 25 -27.19 -19.40 -0.07
N GLY A 26 -27.22 -20.51 0.66
CA GLY A 26 -26.23 -20.88 1.67
C GLY A 26 -24.87 -21.28 1.08
N TRP A 27 -24.76 -21.37 -0.24
CA TRP A 27 -23.48 -21.58 -0.94
C TRP A 27 -23.00 -20.30 -1.59
N ARG A 28 -21.83 -19.84 -1.19
CA ARG A 28 -21.19 -18.65 -1.73
C ARG A 28 -19.81 -19.01 -2.27
N ASN A 29 -19.62 -18.87 -3.56
CA ASN A 29 -18.30 -18.93 -4.17
C ASN A 29 -17.82 -17.50 -4.41
N VAL A 30 -16.76 -17.09 -3.72
CA VAL A 30 -16.12 -15.80 -3.95
C VAL A 30 -14.72 -16.09 -4.49
N ASN A 31 -14.52 -15.73 -5.75
CA ASN A 31 -13.21 -15.79 -6.38
C ASN A 31 -12.74 -14.35 -6.65
N THR A 32 -11.71 -13.93 -5.94
CA THR A 32 -11.11 -12.61 -6.11
C THR A 32 -9.68 -12.80 -6.58
N THR A 33 -9.33 -12.16 -7.69
CA THR A 33 -7.97 -12.20 -8.23
C THR A 33 -7.37 -10.79 -8.14
N ASP A 34 -6.36 -10.64 -7.29
CA ASP A 34 -5.62 -9.41 -7.13
C ASP A 34 -4.26 -9.55 -7.82
N ASN A 35 -4.00 -8.69 -8.80
CA ASN A 35 -2.75 -8.63 -9.52
C ASN A 35 -2.01 -7.33 -9.18
N TYR A 36 -0.73 -7.46 -8.86
CA TYR A 36 0.16 -6.36 -8.58
C TYR A 36 1.41 -6.46 -9.45
N LEU A 37 1.83 -5.33 -10.00
CA LEU A 37 3.10 -5.19 -10.71
C LEU A 37 3.85 -4.00 -10.11
N SER A 38 5.12 -4.21 -9.77
CA SER A 38 5.97 -3.15 -9.22
C SER A 38 7.27 -3.09 -9.99
N VAL A 39 7.65 -1.88 -10.41
CA VAL A 39 8.96 -1.59 -11.01
C VAL A 39 9.60 -0.48 -10.20
N PHE A 40 10.87 -0.66 -9.82
CA PHE A 40 11.58 0.33 -9.03
C PHE A 40 13.01 0.54 -9.51
N ALA A 41 13.54 1.73 -9.24
CA ALA A 41 14.92 2.07 -9.43
C ALA A 41 15.44 2.84 -8.21
N THR A 42 16.68 2.57 -7.83
CA THR A 42 17.36 3.22 -6.71
C THR A 42 18.69 3.77 -7.19
N LEU A 43 18.97 5.03 -6.86
CA LEU A 43 20.23 5.68 -7.08
C LEU A 43 20.81 6.11 -5.73
N ALA A 44 22.06 5.75 -5.47
CA ALA A 44 22.83 6.23 -4.32
C ALA A 44 24.16 6.77 -4.83
N TYR A 45 24.47 8.01 -4.49
CA TYR A 45 25.71 8.65 -4.90
C TYR A 45 26.37 9.34 -3.72
N SER A 46 27.66 9.09 -3.53
CA SER A 46 28.47 9.73 -2.50
C SER A 46 29.62 10.48 -3.12
N LEU A 47 29.68 11.79 -2.87
CA LEU A 47 30.73 12.66 -3.35
C LEU A 47 31.70 12.99 -2.20
N LYS A 48 32.96 12.63 -2.39
CA LYS A 48 34.08 12.90 -1.44
C LYS A 48 33.79 12.45 0.00
N ASN A 49 32.92 11.48 0.19
CA ASN A 49 32.43 11.03 1.49
C ASN A 49 31.78 12.14 2.37
N ARG A 50 31.47 13.29 1.78
CA ARG A 50 30.87 14.47 2.45
C ARG A 50 29.41 14.64 2.11
N TYR A 51 29.04 14.44 0.86
CA TYR A 51 27.68 14.61 0.35
C TYR A 51 27.15 13.27 -0.10
N VAL A 52 26.01 12.87 0.40
CA VAL A 52 25.33 11.65 -0.02
C VAL A 52 23.95 12.02 -0.53
N VAL A 53 23.65 11.55 -1.73
CA VAL A 53 22.34 11.71 -2.37
C VAL A 53 21.75 10.34 -2.60
N ASN A 54 20.52 10.15 -2.19
CA ASN A 54 19.73 8.96 -2.45
C ASN A 54 18.45 9.35 -3.19
N ALA A 55 18.14 8.65 -4.25
CA ALA A 55 16.89 8.81 -4.97
C ALA A 55 16.28 7.46 -5.25
N ASN A 56 15.02 7.30 -4.93
CA ASN A 56 14.26 6.09 -5.21
C ASN A 56 13.01 6.48 -5.98
N ILE A 57 12.70 5.71 -6.98
CA ILE A 57 11.45 5.79 -7.72
C ILE A 57 10.85 4.39 -7.79
N ARG A 58 9.57 4.29 -7.54
CA ARG A 58 8.82 3.05 -7.64
C ARG A 58 7.49 3.33 -8.31
N ASN A 59 7.10 2.46 -9.19
CA ASN A 59 5.84 2.51 -9.88
C ASN A 59 5.06 1.23 -9.61
N ASP A 60 3.96 1.36 -8.91
CA ASP A 60 3.09 0.24 -8.54
C ASP A 60 1.82 0.28 -9.38
N ALA A 61 1.43 -0.86 -9.91
CA ALA A 61 0.20 -1.03 -10.65
C ALA A 61 -0.66 -2.13 -10.02
N SER A 62 -1.96 -1.90 -9.91
CA SER A 62 -2.91 -2.87 -9.39
C SER A 62 -4.21 -2.86 -10.16
N ASN A 63 -4.82 -4.05 -10.34
CA ASN A 63 -6.14 -4.21 -10.93
C ASN A 63 -7.29 -3.83 -9.98
N ARG A 64 -7.00 -3.50 -8.71
CA ARG A 64 -8.00 -3.12 -7.70
C ARG A 64 -8.52 -1.69 -7.85
N PHE A 65 -7.82 -0.87 -8.61
CA PHE A 65 -8.19 0.52 -8.84
C PHE A 65 -8.89 0.70 -10.17
N GLY A 66 -9.73 1.72 -10.26
CA GLY A 66 -10.64 2.07 -11.33
C GLY A 66 -10.33 1.60 -12.76
N GLN A 67 -11.26 1.75 -13.65
CA GLN A 67 -11.12 1.25 -15.03
C GLN A 67 -10.06 1.99 -15.84
N ASP A 68 -9.75 3.25 -15.46
CA ASP A 68 -8.74 4.05 -16.14
C ASP A 68 -7.32 3.68 -15.72
N ALA A 69 -6.45 3.55 -16.72
CA ALA A 69 -5.03 3.21 -16.50
C ALA A 69 -4.31 4.20 -15.55
N ASN A 70 -4.71 5.48 -15.58
CA ASN A 70 -4.14 6.52 -14.73
C ASN A 70 -4.41 6.31 -13.23
N HIS A 71 -5.49 5.64 -12.86
CA HIS A 71 -5.82 5.32 -11.47
C HIS A 71 -5.17 4.01 -10.99
N ARG A 72 -4.75 3.16 -11.92
CA ARG A 72 -4.10 1.87 -11.61
C ARG A 72 -2.62 2.00 -11.30
N ILE A 73 -1.99 3.08 -11.76
CA ILE A 73 -0.56 3.31 -11.66
C ILE A 73 -0.30 4.37 -10.60
N ASP A 74 0.53 4.07 -9.61
CA ASP A 74 0.96 5.01 -8.57
C ASP A 74 2.47 5.20 -8.57
N PRO A 75 2.98 6.30 -9.15
CA PRO A 75 4.38 6.65 -9.05
C PRO A 75 4.68 7.18 -7.64
N THR A 76 5.48 6.45 -6.90
CA THR A 76 6.03 6.86 -5.61
C THR A 76 7.51 7.19 -5.78
N TYR A 77 7.97 8.20 -5.08
CA TYR A 77 9.38 8.58 -5.12
C TYR A 77 9.83 9.13 -3.78
N SER A 78 11.12 8.96 -3.51
CA SER A 78 11.78 9.57 -2.38
C SER A 78 13.14 10.11 -2.78
N PHE A 79 13.50 11.22 -2.18
CA PHE A 79 14.78 11.87 -2.33
C PHE A 79 15.37 12.10 -0.94
N GLY A 80 16.63 11.75 -0.76
CA GLY A 80 17.39 11.97 0.46
C GLY A 80 18.69 12.67 0.17
N PHE A 81 19.04 13.63 1.02
CA PHE A 81 20.30 14.31 1.00
C PHE A 81 20.91 14.26 2.40
N SER A 82 22.21 13.98 2.47
CA SER A 82 22.97 14.03 3.70
C SER A 82 24.28 14.77 3.46
N TRP A 83 24.58 15.70 4.34
CA TRP A 83 25.81 16.47 4.34
C TRP A 83 26.59 16.26 5.63
N ARG A 84 27.75 15.62 5.52
CA ARG A 84 28.69 15.43 6.62
C ARG A 84 29.57 16.68 6.77
N ALA A 85 29.06 17.67 7.48
CA ALA A 85 29.75 18.94 7.64
C ALA A 85 31.10 18.81 8.40
N SER A 86 31.18 17.84 9.32
CA SER A 86 32.42 17.55 10.06
C SER A 86 33.59 17.12 9.14
N GLU A 87 33.30 16.57 7.95
CA GLU A 87 34.32 16.15 6.98
C GLU A 87 34.85 17.31 6.11
N GLU A 88 34.28 18.52 6.27
CA GLU A 88 34.74 19.71 5.55
C GLU A 88 36.09 20.20 6.08
N ASP A 89 36.94 20.71 5.17
CA ASP A 89 38.30 21.14 5.50
C ASP A 89 38.30 22.30 6.48
N PHE A 90 37.29 23.19 6.39
CA PHE A 90 37.15 24.30 7.33
C PHE A 90 36.76 23.83 8.73
N MET A 91 35.91 22.81 8.84
CA MET A 91 35.52 22.25 10.13
C MET A 91 36.69 21.56 10.81
N LYS A 92 37.42 20.73 10.10
CA LYS A 92 38.64 20.05 10.60
C LYS A 92 39.72 21.03 11.06
N LYS A 93 39.80 22.20 10.41
CA LYS A 93 40.80 23.22 10.74
C LYS A 93 40.41 24.08 11.95
N TYR A 94 39.15 24.50 12.03
CA TYR A 94 38.73 25.53 12.99
C TYR A 94 37.92 24.97 14.16
N VAL A 95 37.24 23.81 14.02
CA VAL A 95 36.27 23.31 14.99
C VAL A 95 36.57 21.86 15.39
N LYS A 96 37.68 21.69 16.13
CA LYS A 96 38.19 20.37 16.51
C LYS A 96 37.36 19.68 17.63
N TRP A 97 36.50 20.41 18.29
CA TRP A 97 35.66 19.88 19.38
C TRP A 97 34.37 19.23 18.88
N ILE A 98 33.99 19.44 17.60
CA ILE A 98 32.90 18.72 16.96
C ILE A 98 33.51 17.52 16.23
N THR A 99 33.17 16.32 16.71
CA THR A 99 33.62 15.06 16.12
C THR A 99 32.76 14.67 14.91
N THR A 100 31.45 14.78 15.06
CA THR A 100 30.49 14.49 13.99
C THR A 100 29.46 15.61 13.90
N LEU A 101 29.25 16.11 12.70
CA LEU A 101 28.12 17.00 12.37
C LEU A 101 27.58 16.57 11.01
N ASN A 102 26.37 16.00 11.03
CA ASN A 102 25.70 15.51 9.84
C ASN A 102 24.29 16.08 9.76
N PHE A 103 23.96 16.68 8.64
CA PHE A 103 22.62 17.17 8.33
C PHE A 103 21.96 16.20 7.36
N ARG A 104 20.74 15.81 7.65
CA ARG A 104 19.94 14.92 6.80
C ARG A 104 18.64 15.59 6.43
N GLY A 105 18.23 15.43 5.19
CA GLY A 105 16.92 15.85 4.73
C GLY A 105 16.36 14.79 3.81
N THR A 106 15.11 14.42 4.01
CA THR A 106 14.41 13.50 3.11
C THR A 106 13.05 14.06 2.71
N TYR A 107 12.66 13.78 1.50
CA TYR A 107 11.34 14.05 0.97
C TYR A 107 10.83 12.84 0.24
N GLY A 108 9.56 12.48 0.45
CA GLY A 108 8.98 11.34 -0.24
C GLY A 108 7.47 11.47 -0.43
N ILE A 109 6.99 10.77 -1.43
CA ILE A 109 5.56 10.53 -1.66
C ILE A 109 5.35 9.03 -1.62
N GLN A 110 4.41 8.60 -0.79
CA GLN A 110 4.00 7.21 -0.65
C GLN A 110 2.54 7.06 -1.05
N GLY A 111 2.25 6.00 -1.80
CA GLY A 111 0.90 5.57 -2.12
C GLY A 111 0.44 4.45 -1.19
N ASN A 112 -0.81 4.51 -0.75
CA ASN A 112 -1.44 3.44 0.00
C ASN A 112 -2.71 2.97 -0.71
N ALA A 113 -2.86 1.64 -0.82
CA ALA A 113 -4.03 1.05 -1.44
C ALA A 113 -5.21 1.03 -0.48
N VAL A 114 -6.32 1.68 -0.85
CA VAL A 114 -7.57 1.59 -0.10
C VAL A 114 -8.24 0.25 -0.40
N THR A 115 -8.19 -0.67 0.57
CA THR A 115 -8.68 -2.05 0.38
C THR A 115 -10.16 -2.26 0.71
N ARG A 116 -10.81 -1.29 1.36
CA ARG A 116 -12.19 -1.41 1.87
C ARG A 116 -13.26 -1.05 0.85
N ILE A 117 -12.89 -0.40 -0.24
CA ILE A 117 -13.81 0.12 -1.25
C ILE A 117 -13.49 -0.58 -2.57
N SER A 118 -14.55 -0.97 -3.30
CA SER A 118 -14.42 -1.51 -4.66
C SER A 118 -14.75 -0.43 -5.70
N PRO A 119 -14.06 -0.40 -6.84
CA PRO A 119 -14.44 0.46 -7.95
C PRO A 119 -15.75 0.00 -8.61
N ASP A 120 -16.17 -1.25 -8.37
CA ASP A 120 -17.29 -1.89 -9.05
C ASP A 120 -18.60 -1.75 -8.27
N LEU A 121 -19.72 -1.84 -9.01
CA LEU A 121 -21.06 -1.95 -8.44
C LEU A 121 -21.20 -3.31 -7.74
N ILE A 122 -21.52 -3.31 -6.46
CA ILE A 122 -21.81 -4.54 -5.72
C ILE A 122 -23.31 -4.63 -5.48
N LEU A 123 -23.90 -5.69 -6.01
CA LEU A 123 -25.31 -6.04 -5.80
C LEU A 123 -25.42 -7.23 -4.87
N ASN A 124 -26.25 -7.11 -3.85
CA ASN A 124 -26.68 -8.25 -3.05
C ASN A 124 -27.95 -8.84 -3.67
N GLN A 125 -27.88 -10.10 -4.05
CA GLN A 125 -29.06 -10.83 -4.50
C GLN A 125 -29.92 -11.16 -3.29
N GLY A 126 -31.10 -10.58 -3.25
CA GLY A 126 -32.11 -10.85 -2.23
C GLY A 126 -32.98 -12.09 -2.56
N LYS A 127 -33.95 -12.35 -1.70
CA LYS A 127 -34.94 -13.43 -1.89
C LYS A 127 -35.90 -13.07 -3.02
N VAL A 128 -36.57 -14.09 -3.53
CA VAL A 128 -37.70 -13.90 -4.47
C VAL A 128 -38.78 -13.08 -3.78
N ALA A 129 -39.14 -11.94 -4.35
CA ALA A 129 -40.22 -11.12 -3.87
C ALA A 129 -41.56 -11.87 -4.14
N ASN A 130 -42.28 -12.25 -3.09
CA ASN A 130 -43.52 -13.03 -3.18
C ASN A 130 -44.59 -12.35 -4.06
N LEU A 131 -44.55 -10.99 -4.13
CA LEU A 131 -45.57 -10.23 -4.87
C LEU A 131 -45.40 -10.36 -6.40
N TYR A 132 -44.18 -10.54 -6.88
CA TYR A 132 -43.87 -10.52 -8.33
C TYR A 132 -43.20 -11.82 -8.81
N ASN A 133 -42.93 -12.75 -7.92
CA ASN A 133 -42.18 -14.00 -8.18
C ASN A 133 -40.85 -13.74 -8.94
N ARG A 134 -40.16 -12.64 -8.62
CA ARG A 134 -38.88 -12.23 -9.21
C ARG A 134 -37.83 -12.02 -8.13
N TYR A 135 -36.59 -12.26 -8.50
CA TYR A 135 -35.44 -11.94 -7.61
C TYR A 135 -35.34 -10.43 -7.44
N GLN A 136 -35.21 -10.02 -6.20
CA GLN A 136 -34.96 -8.64 -5.85
C GLN A 136 -33.45 -8.50 -5.54
N SER A 137 -32.77 -7.54 -6.17
CA SER A 137 -31.40 -7.22 -5.85
C SER A 137 -31.34 -5.85 -5.20
N THR A 138 -30.52 -5.71 -4.17
CA THR A 138 -30.27 -4.44 -3.52
C THR A 138 -28.84 -4.00 -3.81
N ILE A 139 -28.66 -2.71 -4.07
CA ILE A 139 -27.34 -2.13 -4.24
C ILE A 139 -26.67 -2.09 -2.88
N SER A 140 -25.57 -2.82 -2.73
CA SER A 140 -24.74 -2.83 -1.53
C SER A 140 -23.68 -1.74 -1.58
N GLN A 141 -23.15 -1.49 -2.76
CA GLN A 141 -22.13 -0.46 -2.97
C GLN A 141 -22.31 0.16 -4.36
N ILE A 142 -22.28 1.49 -4.38
CA ILE A 142 -22.28 2.27 -5.63
C ILE A 142 -20.87 2.23 -6.22
N PRO A 143 -20.71 2.10 -7.55
CA PRO A 143 -19.39 2.09 -8.17
C PRO A 143 -18.67 3.44 -7.96
N ASN A 144 -17.38 3.37 -7.72
CA ASN A 144 -16.51 4.55 -7.71
C ASN A 144 -15.40 4.40 -8.75
N PRO A 145 -15.66 4.82 -10.02
CA PRO A 145 -14.65 4.69 -11.07
C PRO A 145 -13.41 5.55 -10.86
N ASN A 146 -13.50 6.56 -9.98
CA ASN A 146 -12.40 7.47 -9.65
C ASN A 146 -11.59 6.99 -8.42
N LEU A 147 -11.81 5.75 -7.97
CA LEU A 147 -11.03 5.20 -6.88
C LEU A 147 -9.55 5.16 -7.27
N SER A 148 -8.72 5.84 -6.51
CA SER A 148 -7.28 5.94 -6.75
C SER A 148 -6.49 5.72 -5.44
N TRP A 149 -5.18 5.69 -5.55
CA TRP A 149 -4.27 5.58 -4.42
C TRP A 149 -4.37 6.79 -3.50
N GLU A 150 -4.35 6.53 -2.20
CA GLU A 150 -4.15 7.57 -1.20
C GLU A 150 -2.67 7.97 -1.18
N ARG A 151 -2.37 9.27 -1.28
CA ARG A 151 -1.00 9.77 -1.34
C ARG A 151 -0.63 10.57 -0.11
N THR A 152 0.45 10.15 0.54
CA THR A 152 1.04 10.84 1.68
C THR A 152 2.37 11.46 1.29
N LYS A 153 2.54 12.75 1.57
CA LYS A 153 3.80 13.49 1.41
C LYS A 153 4.49 13.59 2.77
N SER A 154 5.75 13.21 2.80
CA SER A 154 6.55 13.21 4.03
C SER A 154 7.80 14.04 3.85
N TRP A 155 8.15 14.80 4.87
CA TRP A 155 9.38 15.58 4.99
C TRP A 155 10.03 15.22 6.32
N ASN A 156 11.30 14.86 6.30
CA ASN A 156 12.05 14.63 7.52
C ASN A 156 13.36 15.42 7.44
N PHE A 157 13.74 16.04 8.56
CA PHE A 157 15.00 16.74 8.72
C PHE A 157 15.65 16.22 9.99
N GLY A 158 16.92 15.87 9.91
CA GLY A 158 17.65 15.36 11.04
C GLY A 158 19.04 15.97 11.14
N VAL A 159 19.53 16.10 12.37
CA VAL A 159 20.89 16.55 12.69
C VAL A 159 21.51 15.58 13.67
N ASP A 160 22.66 15.05 13.27
CA ASP A 160 23.51 14.24 14.16
C ASP A 160 24.69 15.10 14.61
N LEU A 161 24.85 15.26 15.91
CA LEU A 161 25.93 16.03 16.50
C LEU A 161 26.66 15.18 17.54
N GLU A 162 27.98 15.12 17.41
CA GLU A 162 28.86 14.50 18.39
C GLU A 162 29.93 15.49 18.83
N LEU A 163 30.05 15.69 20.13
CA LEU A 163 30.99 16.62 20.74
C LEU A 163 32.02 15.86 21.55
N PHE A 164 33.30 16.20 21.39
CA PHE A 164 34.44 15.66 22.14
C PHE A 164 34.53 14.12 22.13
N SER A 165 33.91 13.45 21.15
CA SER A 165 33.76 11.97 21.09
C SER A 165 33.10 11.35 22.34
N MET A 166 32.34 12.17 23.09
CA MET A 166 31.71 11.76 24.36
C MET A 166 30.20 12.01 24.38
N PHE A 167 29.76 13.11 23.79
CA PHE A 167 28.35 13.49 23.82
C PHE A 167 27.75 13.37 22.42
N TYR A 168 26.82 12.45 22.27
CA TYR A 168 26.07 12.24 21.03
C TYR A 168 24.63 12.75 21.18
N MET A 169 24.19 13.55 20.23
CA MET A 169 22.82 14.07 20.13
C MET A 169 22.28 13.84 18.72
N ASN A 170 21.10 13.27 18.63
CA ASN A 170 20.34 13.13 17.41
C ASN A 170 19.02 13.90 17.55
N LEU A 171 18.73 14.77 16.60
CA LEU A 171 17.48 15.53 16.49
C LEU A 171 16.81 15.19 15.17
N GLU A 172 15.53 14.85 15.19
CA GLU A 172 14.71 14.54 14.01
C GLU A 172 13.34 15.23 14.10
#